data_9a15db45da39e66b026a9a67baf07188
#
_entry.id   9a15db45da39e66b026a9a67baf07188
#
_cell.length_a   1.000
_cell.length_b   1.000
_cell.length_c   1.000
_cell.angle_alpha   90.00
_cell.angle_beta   90.00
_cell.angle_gamma   90.00
#
_symmetry.space_group_name_H-M   'P 1'
#
loop_
_entity.id
_entity.type
_entity.pdbx_description
1 polymer ?
#
loop_
_entity_poly.entity_id
_entity_poly.type
_entity_poly.pdbx_seq_one_letter_code
_entity_poly.pdbx_strand_id
1 'polypeptide(L)'
;MTNHRNSPALTLSIAACLVSAAAPLAIADVKLPAIFGDHMVLQRDQKVPVWGFAADGEKVTVSFAGQKAETVAKDGKWAVSLTPLKANSTGAKLTVMGNNKVEIDDVLVGEVWFCSGQSNMEMQVGGSKDSKQEVAASNNPRIRHFKVPHTTSNKPETEVKTIGGWQAATPATTGSFTAVGYFFGRELEKTLDVPIGLIGCNWGGTRIEPWTAPVGFQSVPALKADFADKLASFPAMSAVMVPATEPVLDAEGKPVLGKDGKPTVKPVLDDKGKPKMKPGVLTDGKPLLAANQGSPLAMYNGMVHPIVPYAIRGALWYQGESNNGEGMLYFEKMKALINGWRSVWHQGDFPFLFVQLAPYRYNKPENLPAIWEAQAATLSVPNTGMAVTTDVSTVANIHPPDKQTVGHRLALWALAKTYNKSVGSYASPLFDTLKLEGGKARISFKNAEGGLKSRDGQALTWFSIAGDDKKFVEAKAEISGNSVLVSAEGVSNPVAVRFGWHETAEPNLANAAGLPVSPFRTDKWTDATMPVIAPPPAPVKK
;
A
#
# COMPACT_ATOMS: atom_id res chain seq x y z
N MET A 1 -85.21 50.24 -41.63
CA MET A 1 -84.08 51.19 -41.76
C MET A 1 -82.94 50.71 -40.88
N THR A 2 -81.72 50.76 -41.36
CA THR A 2 -80.40 50.42 -40.79
C THR A 2 -79.90 48.99 -41.05
N ASN A 3 -79.08 48.96 -42.08
CA ASN A 3 -78.18 47.88 -42.48
C ASN A 3 -77.08 47.54 -41.46
N HIS A 4 -76.89 46.29 -41.19
CA HIS A 4 -75.64 45.81 -40.64
C HIS A 4 -74.99 44.84 -41.65
N ARG A 5 -73.82 45.29 -42.13
CA ARG A 5 -72.90 44.47 -42.96
C ARG A 5 -72.05 43.60 -42.07
N ASN A 6 -72.14 42.31 -42.28
CA ASN A 6 -71.17 41.32 -41.73
C ASN A 6 -69.94 41.22 -42.63
N SER A 7 -68.75 41.42 -42.05
CA SER A 7 -67.48 41.09 -42.68
C SER A 7 -66.98 39.75 -42.13
N PRO A 8 -66.46 38.85 -42.96
CA PRO A 8 -65.87 37.58 -42.47
C PRO A 8 -64.42 37.80 -42.06
N ALA A 9 -64.07 37.36 -40.80
CA ALA A 9 -62.73 37.28 -40.29
C ALA A 9 -61.96 36.10 -40.90
N LEU A 10 -60.87 36.38 -41.56
CA LEU A 10 -59.97 35.40 -42.14
C LEU A 10 -59.04 34.89 -41.04
N THR A 11 -59.22 33.64 -40.61
CA THR A 11 -58.33 32.98 -39.63
C THR A 11 -57.11 32.41 -40.33
N LEU A 12 -55.96 33.00 -40.16
CA LEU A 12 -54.68 32.52 -40.68
C LEU A 12 -54.05 31.51 -39.68
N SER A 13 -54.12 30.21 -40.00
CA SER A 13 -53.49 29.14 -39.23
C SER A 13 -51.98 29.08 -39.59
N ILE A 14 -51.12 29.54 -38.70
CA ILE A 14 -49.66 29.38 -38.80
C ILE A 14 -49.32 27.98 -38.27
N ALA A 15 -49.02 27.06 -39.16
CA ALA A 15 -48.42 25.76 -38.80
C ALA A 15 -46.94 25.98 -38.45
N ALA A 16 -46.60 25.97 -37.15
CA ALA A 16 -45.20 25.98 -36.68
C ALA A 16 -44.61 24.58 -36.90
N CYS A 17 -43.79 24.41 -37.94
CA CYS A 17 -42.89 23.25 -38.07
C CYS A 17 -41.80 23.31 -36.98
N LEU A 18 -41.97 22.51 -35.92
CA LEU A 18 -40.87 22.20 -34.99
C LEU A 18 -39.82 21.35 -35.72
N VAL A 19 -38.82 21.99 -36.26
CA VAL A 19 -37.58 21.31 -36.67
C VAL A 19 -36.83 20.98 -35.39
N SER A 20 -36.98 19.74 -34.89
CA SER A 20 -36.09 19.18 -33.87
C SER A 20 -34.67 19.14 -34.47
N ALA A 21 -33.87 20.14 -34.18
CA ALA A 21 -32.44 20.06 -34.41
C ALA A 21 -31.91 18.97 -33.47
N ALA A 22 -31.69 17.76 -34.00
CA ALA A 22 -30.89 16.75 -33.35
C ALA A 22 -29.48 17.37 -33.14
N ALA A 23 -29.17 17.75 -31.93
CA ALA A 23 -27.78 18.12 -31.59
C ALA A 23 -26.88 16.94 -32.01
N PRO A 24 -25.78 17.17 -32.72
CA PRO A 24 -24.86 16.11 -33.06
C PRO A 24 -24.41 15.49 -31.71
N LEU A 25 -24.72 14.22 -31.52
CA LEU A 25 -24.12 13.42 -30.44
C LEU A 25 -22.60 13.58 -30.59
N ALA A 26 -21.99 14.25 -29.64
CA ALA A 26 -20.53 14.32 -29.60
C ALA A 26 -20.04 12.88 -29.53
N ILE A 27 -19.48 12.38 -30.62
CA ILE A 27 -18.88 11.05 -30.70
C ILE A 27 -17.67 11.11 -29.76
N ALA A 28 -17.80 10.58 -28.56
CA ALA A 28 -16.68 10.49 -27.66
C ALA A 28 -15.83 9.29 -28.07
N ASP A 29 -14.61 9.56 -28.51
CA ASP A 29 -13.61 8.55 -28.87
C ASP A 29 -13.36 7.57 -27.71
N VAL A 30 -13.04 6.31 -28.06
CA VAL A 30 -12.62 5.32 -27.06
C VAL A 30 -11.36 5.80 -26.34
N LYS A 31 -11.38 5.69 -24.98
CA LYS A 31 -10.26 6.07 -24.10
C LYS A 31 -9.96 4.96 -23.11
N LEU A 32 -8.69 4.84 -22.77
CA LEU A 32 -8.19 3.91 -21.74
C LEU A 32 -7.69 4.67 -20.52
N PRO A 33 -7.88 4.14 -19.29
CA PRO A 33 -7.17 4.62 -18.10
C PRO A 33 -5.67 4.54 -18.28
N ALA A 34 -4.93 5.44 -17.62
CA ALA A 34 -3.48 5.58 -17.77
C ALA A 34 -2.66 4.34 -17.38
N ILE A 35 -3.25 3.40 -16.63
CA ILE A 35 -2.61 2.11 -16.33
C ILE A 35 -2.40 1.25 -17.59
N PHE A 36 -3.21 1.45 -18.64
CA PHE A 36 -3.02 0.84 -19.94
C PHE A 36 -2.20 1.78 -20.81
N GLY A 37 -0.95 1.45 -21.01
CA GLY A 37 -0.01 2.26 -21.80
C GLY A 37 1.16 1.43 -22.29
N ASP A 38 1.98 2.03 -23.13
CA ASP A 38 3.18 1.40 -23.67
C ASP A 38 4.04 0.84 -22.54
N HIS A 39 4.70 -0.28 -22.83
CA HIS A 39 5.55 -1.00 -21.89
C HIS A 39 4.83 -1.67 -20.72
N MET A 40 3.49 -1.74 -20.67
CA MET A 40 2.78 -2.40 -19.59
C MET A 40 3.06 -3.91 -19.55
N VAL A 41 2.81 -4.51 -18.36
CA VAL A 41 2.82 -5.97 -18.19
C VAL A 41 1.41 -6.42 -17.82
N LEU A 42 0.83 -7.33 -18.61
CA LEU A 42 -0.45 -7.98 -18.30
C LEU A 42 -0.22 -9.25 -17.49
N GLN A 43 -1.13 -9.55 -16.56
CA GLN A 43 -1.03 -10.73 -15.73
C GLN A 43 -1.30 -12.01 -16.52
N ARG A 44 -0.41 -12.99 -16.43
CA ARG A 44 -0.56 -14.32 -17.05
C ARG A 44 -1.47 -15.26 -16.25
N ASP A 45 -1.92 -16.31 -16.93
CA ASP A 45 -2.60 -17.50 -16.37
C ASP A 45 -3.91 -17.18 -15.59
N GLN A 46 -4.52 -16.04 -15.85
CA GLN A 46 -5.86 -15.66 -15.35
C GLN A 46 -6.55 -14.71 -16.32
N LYS A 47 -7.85 -14.47 -16.13
CA LYS A 47 -8.59 -13.50 -16.93
C LYS A 47 -7.96 -12.11 -16.80
N VAL A 48 -7.89 -11.39 -17.92
CA VAL A 48 -7.32 -10.03 -17.98
C VAL A 48 -8.42 -9.03 -18.32
N PRO A 49 -8.98 -8.33 -17.33
CA PRO A 49 -9.91 -7.23 -17.58
C PRO A 49 -9.21 -6.09 -18.33
N VAL A 50 -9.87 -5.58 -19.38
CA VAL A 50 -9.50 -4.35 -20.08
C VAL A 50 -10.75 -3.48 -20.11
N TRP A 51 -10.63 -2.22 -19.70
CA TRP A 51 -11.76 -1.31 -19.59
C TRP A 51 -11.38 0.11 -19.97
N GLY A 52 -12.41 0.93 -20.20
CA GLY A 52 -12.21 2.33 -20.54
C GLY A 52 -13.53 3.08 -20.69
N PHE A 53 -13.46 4.17 -21.42
CA PHE A 53 -14.57 5.11 -21.63
C PHE A 53 -14.87 5.22 -23.11
N ALA A 54 -16.14 5.37 -23.49
CA ALA A 54 -16.62 5.60 -24.85
C ALA A 54 -18.04 6.15 -24.81
N ALA A 55 -18.57 6.61 -25.95
CA ALA A 55 -19.96 7.03 -26.05
C ALA A 55 -20.91 5.82 -25.86
N ASP A 56 -22.07 6.08 -25.27
CA ASP A 56 -23.10 5.06 -25.12
C ASP A 56 -23.52 4.47 -26.49
N GLY A 57 -23.57 3.15 -26.55
CA GLY A 57 -23.86 2.42 -27.77
C GLY A 57 -22.66 2.20 -28.70
N GLU A 58 -21.49 2.74 -28.41
CA GLU A 58 -20.26 2.51 -29.18
C GLU A 58 -19.80 1.06 -29.04
N LYS A 59 -19.57 0.40 -30.18
CA LYS A 59 -18.98 -0.94 -30.21
C LYS A 59 -17.47 -0.83 -30.01
N VAL A 60 -16.96 -1.51 -28.99
CA VAL A 60 -15.54 -1.54 -28.65
C VAL A 60 -15.00 -2.95 -28.82
N THR A 61 -13.88 -3.06 -29.53
CA THR A 61 -13.16 -4.31 -29.77
C THR A 61 -11.75 -4.20 -29.20
N VAL A 62 -11.35 -5.14 -28.36
CA VAL A 62 -9.98 -5.27 -27.87
C VAL A 62 -9.32 -6.48 -28.53
N SER A 63 -8.15 -6.29 -29.13
CA SER A 63 -7.38 -7.34 -29.80
C SER A 63 -5.97 -7.43 -29.17
N PHE A 64 -5.59 -8.62 -28.71
CA PHE A 64 -4.27 -8.90 -28.15
C PHE A 64 -3.93 -10.39 -28.22
N ALA A 65 -2.68 -10.71 -28.60
CA ALA A 65 -2.15 -12.08 -28.59
C ALA A 65 -3.07 -13.12 -29.30
N GLY A 66 -3.63 -12.74 -30.45
CA GLY A 66 -4.54 -13.59 -31.23
C GLY A 66 -5.98 -13.67 -30.69
N GLN A 67 -6.26 -13.06 -29.56
CA GLN A 67 -7.62 -12.95 -29.01
C GLN A 67 -8.31 -11.68 -29.48
N LYS A 68 -9.64 -11.75 -29.61
CA LYS A 68 -10.51 -10.63 -29.89
C LYS A 68 -11.70 -10.66 -28.93
N ALA A 69 -11.94 -9.60 -28.18
CA ALA A 69 -13.07 -9.46 -27.28
C ALA A 69 -13.85 -8.20 -27.64
N GLU A 70 -15.18 -8.30 -27.63
CA GLU A 70 -16.08 -7.23 -28.06
C GLU A 70 -17.10 -6.88 -26.97
N THR A 71 -17.48 -5.62 -26.93
CA THR A 71 -18.54 -5.12 -26.02
C THR A 71 -19.21 -3.88 -26.63
N VAL A 72 -20.27 -3.40 -25.99
CA VAL A 72 -20.91 -2.12 -26.30
C VAL A 72 -20.82 -1.24 -25.06
N ALA A 73 -20.39 -0.01 -25.22
CA ALA A 73 -20.28 0.96 -24.13
C ALA A 73 -21.67 1.32 -23.60
N LYS A 74 -21.76 1.45 -22.28
CA LYS A 74 -22.95 1.83 -21.55
C LYS A 74 -22.58 2.75 -20.38
N ASP A 75 -23.37 3.78 -20.14
CA ASP A 75 -23.13 4.78 -19.09
C ASP A 75 -21.71 5.41 -19.18
N GLY A 76 -21.26 5.64 -20.42
CA GLY A 76 -19.95 6.22 -20.72
C GLY A 76 -18.76 5.28 -20.51
N LYS A 77 -18.99 3.98 -20.25
CA LYS A 77 -17.95 2.99 -19.89
C LYS A 77 -18.09 1.72 -20.72
N TRP A 78 -16.96 1.02 -20.88
CA TRP A 78 -16.92 -0.31 -21.47
C TRP A 78 -15.92 -1.19 -20.73
N ALA A 79 -16.11 -2.48 -20.77
CA ALA A 79 -15.18 -3.47 -20.24
C ALA A 79 -15.30 -4.77 -21.03
N VAL A 80 -14.17 -5.43 -21.21
CA VAL A 80 -14.04 -6.79 -21.73
C VAL A 80 -13.10 -7.59 -20.85
N SER A 81 -13.06 -8.90 -21.04
CA SER A 81 -12.09 -9.76 -20.37
C SER A 81 -11.43 -10.67 -21.40
N LEU A 82 -10.11 -10.55 -21.53
CA LEU A 82 -9.33 -11.54 -22.31
C LEU A 82 -9.24 -12.85 -21.51
N THR A 83 -9.21 -13.96 -22.22
CA THR A 83 -8.95 -15.27 -21.60
C THR A 83 -7.51 -15.35 -21.09
N PRO A 84 -7.18 -16.32 -20.20
CA PRO A 84 -5.84 -16.41 -19.64
C PRO A 84 -4.73 -16.40 -20.69
N LEU A 85 -3.79 -15.48 -20.51
CA LEU A 85 -2.64 -15.30 -21.38
C LEU A 85 -1.46 -16.16 -20.92
N LYS A 86 -0.63 -16.61 -21.85
CA LYS A 86 0.66 -17.24 -21.54
C LYS A 86 1.74 -16.18 -21.43
N ALA A 87 2.77 -16.43 -20.59
CA ALA A 87 3.91 -15.55 -20.46
C ALA A 87 4.54 -15.23 -21.84
N ASN A 88 4.85 -13.97 -22.05
CA ASN A 88 5.51 -13.52 -23.26
C ASN A 88 6.48 -12.38 -22.93
N SER A 89 7.77 -12.61 -23.17
CA SER A 89 8.85 -11.64 -22.98
C SER A 89 9.13 -10.81 -24.23
N THR A 90 8.46 -11.11 -25.35
CA THR A 90 8.53 -10.30 -26.57
C THR A 90 7.38 -9.32 -26.59
N GLY A 91 7.68 -8.02 -26.74
CA GLY A 91 6.68 -6.97 -26.79
C GLY A 91 5.66 -7.20 -27.91
N ALA A 92 4.38 -7.15 -27.57
CA ALA A 92 3.27 -7.28 -28.51
C ALA A 92 2.41 -6.02 -28.49
N LYS A 93 1.64 -5.79 -29.55
CA LYS A 93 0.72 -4.66 -29.67
C LYS A 93 -0.67 -5.06 -29.16
N LEU A 94 -1.23 -4.28 -28.24
CA LEU A 94 -2.64 -4.33 -27.87
C LEU A 94 -3.38 -3.23 -28.65
N THR A 95 -4.49 -3.58 -29.29
CA THR A 95 -5.30 -2.64 -30.05
C THR A 95 -6.71 -2.57 -29.47
N VAL A 96 -7.19 -1.36 -29.25
CA VAL A 96 -8.59 -1.08 -28.92
C VAL A 96 -9.20 -0.29 -30.05
N MET A 97 -10.27 -0.79 -30.62
CA MET A 97 -10.98 -0.22 -31.74
C MET A 97 -12.38 0.17 -31.31
N GLY A 98 -12.72 1.41 -31.43
CA GLY A 98 -14.07 1.97 -31.36
C GLY A 98 -14.32 2.83 -32.58
N ASN A 99 -14.86 4.02 -32.42
CA ASN A 99 -14.92 5.04 -33.48
C ASN A 99 -13.52 5.53 -33.86
N ASN A 100 -12.61 5.52 -32.92
CA ASN A 100 -11.16 5.71 -33.11
C ASN A 100 -10.38 4.41 -32.84
N LYS A 101 -9.09 4.44 -33.09
CA LYS A 101 -8.16 3.35 -32.81
C LYS A 101 -7.13 3.80 -31.77
N VAL A 102 -6.98 3.02 -30.70
CA VAL A 102 -5.91 3.17 -29.72
C VAL A 102 -4.99 1.96 -29.82
N GLU A 103 -3.70 2.20 -29.96
CA GLU A 103 -2.67 1.16 -29.97
C GLU A 103 -1.73 1.36 -28.79
N ILE A 104 -1.37 0.27 -28.14
CA ILE A 104 -0.41 0.22 -27.03
C ILE A 104 0.71 -0.72 -27.48
N ASP A 105 1.92 -0.21 -27.50
CA ASP A 105 3.09 -0.93 -27.96
C ASP A 105 3.88 -1.59 -26.82
N ASP A 106 4.66 -2.59 -27.16
CA ASP A 106 5.59 -3.29 -26.26
C ASP A 106 4.91 -3.83 -24.98
N VAL A 107 3.73 -4.44 -25.15
CA VAL A 107 2.99 -5.09 -24.05
C VAL A 107 3.61 -6.46 -23.76
N LEU A 108 4.07 -6.69 -22.53
CA LEU A 108 4.56 -7.98 -22.06
C LEU A 108 3.45 -8.74 -21.30
N VAL A 109 3.61 -10.04 -21.18
CA VAL A 109 2.74 -10.89 -20.35
C VAL A 109 3.59 -11.61 -19.31
N GLY A 110 3.29 -11.42 -18.03
CA GLY A 110 4.10 -11.94 -16.93
C GLY A 110 3.38 -11.93 -15.60
N GLU A 111 4.08 -11.63 -14.54
CA GLU A 111 3.55 -11.54 -13.18
C GLU A 111 3.41 -10.09 -12.76
N VAL A 112 2.24 -9.68 -12.32
CA VAL A 112 1.98 -8.31 -11.87
C VAL A 112 1.76 -8.27 -10.37
N TRP A 113 2.52 -7.43 -9.67
CA TRP A 113 2.44 -7.28 -8.22
C TRP A 113 2.15 -5.84 -7.82
N PHE A 114 1.19 -5.68 -6.90
CA PHE A 114 0.78 -4.39 -6.36
C PHE A 114 1.59 -4.06 -5.11
N CYS A 115 2.48 -3.04 -5.18
CA CYS A 115 3.43 -2.68 -4.12
C CYS A 115 2.91 -1.46 -3.37
N SER A 116 2.34 -1.67 -2.18
CA SER A 116 1.68 -0.60 -1.43
C SER A 116 2.12 -0.52 0.03
N GLY A 117 1.79 0.59 0.69
CA GLY A 117 2.18 0.90 2.06
C GLY A 117 2.64 2.34 2.24
N GLN A 118 3.51 2.56 3.24
CA GLN A 118 4.03 3.89 3.53
C GLN A 118 5.51 4.06 3.10
N SER A 119 6.23 4.97 3.73
CA SER A 119 7.59 5.39 3.34
C SER A 119 8.60 4.26 3.12
N ASN A 120 8.52 3.17 3.87
CA ASN A 120 9.40 2.01 3.69
C ASN A 120 9.10 1.22 2.40
N MET A 121 7.86 1.24 1.89
CA MET A 121 7.52 0.74 0.55
C MET A 121 7.81 1.81 -0.52
N GLU A 122 7.64 3.08 -0.19
CA GLU A 122 7.89 4.19 -1.11
C GLU A 122 9.38 4.42 -1.38
N MET A 123 10.25 4.04 -0.46
CA MET A 123 11.69 4.19 -0.58
C MET A 123 12.19 3.63 -1.91
N GLN A 124 12.88 4.48 -2.65
CA GLN A 124 13.34 4.17 -4.01
C GLN A 124 14.68 3.42 -3.99
N VAL A 125 14.98 2.71 -5.08
CA VAL A 125 16.27 2.01 -5.24
C VAL A 125 17.45 2.97 -5.08
N GLY A 126 17.32 4.21 -5.56
CA GLY A 126 18.34 5.25 -5.41
C GLY A 126 18.66 5.65 -3.96
N GLY A 127 17.77 5.32 -3.01
CA GLY A 127 17.96 5.55 -1.57
C GLY A 127 18.29 4.28 -0.78
N SER A 128 18.35 3.10 -1.40
CA SER A 128 18.64 1.83 -0.75
C SER A 128 20.15 1.60 -0.54
N LYS A 129 20.49 0.56 0.20
CA LYS A 129 21.88 0.11 0.37
C LYS A 129 22.48 -0.18 -1.01
N ASP A 130 23.76 0.17 -1.17
CA ASP A 130 24.53 -0.05 -2.41
C ASP A 130 23.85 0.50 -3.68
N SER A 131 23.05 1.57 -3.54
CA SER A 131 22.16 2.09 -4.59
C SER A 131 22.85 2.41 -5.92
N LYS A 132 24.09 2.93 -5.88
CA LYS A 132 24.85 3.25 -7.10
C LYS A 132 25.15 1.99 -7.92
N GLN A 133 25.61 0.93 -7.25
CA GLN A 133 25.90 -0.37 -7.85
C GLN A 133 24.63 -1.04 -8.38
N GLU A 134 23.56 -1.02 -7.56
CA GLU A 134 22.27 -1.60 -7.89
C GLU A 134 21.63 -0.92 -9.13
N VAL A 135 21.66 0.40 -9.19
CA VAL A 135 21.17 1.17 -10.33
C VAL A 135 22.03 0.90 -11.58
N ALA A 136 23.35 0.93 -11.45
CA ALA A 136 24.25 0.66 -12.59
C ALA A 136 24.06 -0.75 -13.18
N ALA A 137 23.73 -1.74 -12.34
CA ALA A 137 23.51 -3.13 -12.75
C ALA A 137 22.07 -3.43 -13.22
N SER A 138 21.17 -2.45 -13.23
CA SER A 138 19.73 -2.67 -13.38
C SER A 138 19.22 -2.75 -14.83
N ASN A 139 20.05 -3.13 -15.78
CA ASN A 139 19.60 -3.28 -17.17
C ASN A 139 18.80 -4.57 -17.36
N ASN A 140 17.54 -4.58 -16.94
CA ASN A 140 16.60 -5.69 -17.12
C ASN A 140 15.23 -5.20 -17.60
N PRO A 141 15.02 -5.04 -18.93
CA PRO A 141 13.79 -4.47 -19.49
C PRO A 141 12.55 -5.38 -19.31
N ARG A 142 12.70 -6.59 -18.80
CA ARG A 142 11.56 -7.46 -18.45
C ARG A 142 10.95 -7.12 -17.09
N ILE A 143 11.63 -6.31 -16.26
CA ILE A 143 11.05 -5.74 -15.06
C ILE A 143 10.51 -4.35 -15.41
N ARG A 144 9.23 -4.12 -15.19
CA ARG A 144 8.53 -2.89 -15.51
C ARG A 144 7.86 -2.32 -14.26
N HIS A 145 7.88 -1.00 -14.12
CA HIS A 145 7.28 -0.32 -12.97
C HIS A 145 6.33 0.78 -13.43
N PHE A 146 5.14 0.81 -12.83
CA PHE A 146 4.16 1.88 -12.95
C PHE A 146 4.01 2.58 -11.60
N LYS A 147 4.25 3.89 -11.53
CA LYS A 147 4.08 4.66 -10.29
C LYS A 147 2.72 5.33 -10.28
N VAL A 148 1.91 5.03 -9.25
CA VAL A 148 0.67 5.73 -8.95
C VAL A 148 1.02 7.03 -8.20
N PRO A 149 0.64 8.21 -8.71
CA PRO A 149 0.91 9.49 -8.05
C PRO A 149 0.11 9.64 -6.75
N HIS A 150 0.62 10.40 -5.81
CA HIS A 150 -0.07 10.73 -4.58
C HIS A 150 -1.35 11.50 -4.88
N THR A 151 -2.49 10.91 -4.55
CA THR A 151 -3.81 11.49 -4.77
C THR A 151 -4.76 11.09 -3.65
N THR A 152 -5.43 12.06 -3.06
CA THR A 152 -6.54 11.83 -2.14
C THR A 152 -7.84 12.21 -2.81
N SER A 153 -8.89 11.43 -2.61
CA SER A 153 -10.21 11.78 -3.13
C SER A 153 -11.32 11.47 -2.13
N ASN A 154 -12.36 12.28 -2.19
CA ASN A 154 -13.58 12.10 -1.42
C ASN A 154 -14.59 11.14 -2.10
N LYS A 155 -14.27 10.67 -3.28
CA LYS A 155 -15.09 9.69 -4.04
C LYS A 155 -14.15 8.74 -4.79
N PRO A 156 -14.62 7.53 -5.11
CA PRO A 156 -13.83 6.64 -5.95
C PRO A 156 -13.52 7.30 -7.30
N GLU A 157 -12.23 7.49 -7.58
CA GLU A 157 -11.76 7.96 -8.88
C GLU A 157 -11.75 6.82 -9.89
N THR A 158 -11.89 7.14 -11.15
CA THR A 158 -11.91 6.17 -12.25
C THR A 158 -10.61 6.13 -13.03
N GLU A 159 -9.71 7.07 -12.75
CA GLU A 159 -8.45 7.22 -13.46
C GLU A 159 -7.36 7.78 -12.53
N VAL A 160 -6.12 7.35 -12.74
CA VAL A 160 -4.94 7.96 -12.12
C VAL A 160 -4.26 8.89 -13.12
N LYS A 161 -3.89 10.09 -12.67
CA LYS A 161 -2.99 10.96 -13.45
C LYS A 161 -1.58 10.41 -13.27
N THR A 162 -0.98 9.88 -14.33
CA THR A 162 0.40 9.37 -14.27
C THR A 162 1.36 10.32 -14.98
N ILE A 163 2.62 10.26 -14.55
CA ILE A 163 3.74 10.90 -15.25
C ILE A 163 4.69 9.77 -15.67
N GLY A 164 4.89 9.60 -16.99
CA GLY A 164 5.83 8.63 -17.54
C GLY A 164 5.31 7.21 -17.75
N GLY A 165 4.07 6.86 -17.35
CA GLY A 165 3.48 5.53 -17.60
C GLY A 165 4.29 4.37 -17.00
N TRP A 166 4.30 3.22 -17.70
CA TRP A 166 5.15 2.07 -17.38
C TRP A 166 6.59 2.31 -17.84
N GLN A 167 7.54 2.02 -16.99
CA GLN A 167 8.96 2.19 -17.24
C GLN A 167 9.70 0.86 -17.10
N ALA A 168 10.53 0.52 -18.09
CA ALA A 168 11.44 -0.62 -18.01
C ALA A 168 12.60 -0.33 -17.06
N ALA A 169 13.08 -1.35 -16.35
CA ALA A 169 14.25 -1.24 -15.49
C ALA A 169 15.52 -1.07 -16.32
N THR A 170 16.11 0.09 -16.20
CA THR A 170 17.38 0.50 -16.80
C THR A 170 18.17 1.36 -15.81
N PRO A 171 19.48 1.57 -15.99
CA PRO A 171 20.23 2.50 -15.15
C PRO A 171 19.65 3.92 -15.08
N ALA A 172 18.88 4.35 -16.09
CA ALA A 172 18.25 5.66 -16.11
C ALA A 172 16.93 5.73 -15.31
N THR A 173 16.21 4.64 -15.17
CA THR A 173 14.85 4.61 -14.61
C THR A 173 14.75 3.95 -13.23
N THR A 174 15.49 2.86 -13.00
CA THR A 174 15.39 2.01 -11.82
C THR A 174 15.63 2.75 -10.49
N GLY A 175 16.44 3.79 -10.52
CA GLY A 175 16.67 4.62 -9.34
C GLY A 175 15.40 5.15 -8.69
N SER A 176 14.33 5.34 -9.46
CA SER A 176 13.02 5.84 -9.02
C SER A 176 12.00 4.75 -8.64
N PHE A 177 12.31 3.46 -8.87
CA PHE A 177 11.39 2.36 -8.56
C PHE A 177 11.32 2.10 -7.06
N THR A 178 10.18 1.60 -6.55
CA THR A 178 10.12 1.11 -5.17
C THR A 178 11.19 0.04 -4.96
N ALA A 179 12.09 0.26 -3.98
CA ALA A 179 13.22 -0.64 -3.76
C ALA A 179 12.78 -2.05 -3.37
N VAL A 180 11.84 -2.17 -2.43
CA VAL A 180 11.30 -3.47 -2.01
C VAL A 180 10.66 -4.20 -3.19
N GLY A 181 9.83 -3.48 -3.97
CA GLY A 181 9.19 -4.06 -5.17
C GLY A 181 10.21 -4.48 -6.22
N TYR A 182 11.22 -3.66 -6.50
CA TYR A 182 12.27 -3.96 -7.48
C TYR A 182 13.10 -5.19 -7.08
N PHE A 183 13.60 -5.26 -5.85
CA PHE A 183 14.39 -6.40 -5.40
C PHE A 183 13.57 -7.69 -5.31
N PHE A 184 12.31 -7.59 -4.89
CA PHE A 184 11.36 -8.71 -4.98
C PHE A 184 11.15 -9.17 -6.43
N GLY A 185 10.86 -8.25 -7.34
CA GLY A 185 10.61 -8.54 -8.76
C GLY A 185 11.83 -9.14 -9.46
N ARG A 186 13.04 -8.68 -9.11
CA ARG A 186 14.30 -9.21 -9.63
C ARG A 186 14.51 -10.70 -9.25
N GLU A 187 14.22 -11.08 -8.01
CA GLU A 187 14.29 -12.47 -7.58
C GLU A 187 13.26 -13.35 -8.31
N LEU A 188 12.04 -12.84 -8.50
CA LEU A 188 11.01 -13.56 -9.24
C LEU A 188 11.39 -13.71 -10.73
N GLU A 189 11.81 -12.63 -11.38
CA GLU A 189 12.20 -12.63 -12.79
C GLU A 189 13.30 -13.65 -13.04
N LYS A 190 14.35 -13.64 -12.21
CA LYS A 190 15.47 -14.57 -12.26
C LYS A 190 15.03 -16.03 -12.11
N THR A 191 14.07 -16.32 -11.22
CA THR A 191 13.68 -17.70 -10.87
C THR A 191 12.60 -18.25 -11.79
N LEU A 192 11.67 -17.39 -12.24
CA LEU A 192 10.51 -17.79 -13.05
C LEU A 192 10.77 -17.64 -14.55
N ASP A 193 11.76 -16.85 -14.94
CA ASP A 193 12.09 -16.49 -16.32
C ASP A 193 10.89 -15.89 -17.09
N VAL A 194 10.15 -14.98 -16.42
CA VAL A 194 9.00 -14.29 -17.00
C VAL A 194 9.05 -12.78 -16.70
N PRO A 195 8.39 -11.93 -17.51
CA PRO A 195 8.28 -10.51 -17.21
C PRO A 195 7.62 -10.24 -15.86
N ILE A 196 8.04 -9.16 -15.21
CA ILE A 196 7.49 -8.71 -13.93
C ILE A 196 6.99 -7.28 -14.05
N GLY A 197 5.72 -7.06 -13.77
CA GLY A 197 5.09 -5.76 -13.62
C GLY A 197 4.94 -5.39 -12.15
N LEU A 198 5.41 -4.21 -11.78
CA LEU A 198 5.32 -3.67 -10.41
C LEU A 198 4.47 -2.41 -10.44
N ILE A 199 3.34 -2.41 -9.72
CA ILE A 199 2.51 -1.21 -9.56
C ILE A 199 2.82 -0.60 -8.20
N GLY A 200 3.61 0.47 -8.18
CA GLY A 200 3.98 1.20 -6.97
C GLY A 200 2.89 2.19 -6.57
N CYS A 201 2.13 1.84 -5.51
CA CYS A 201 1.02 2.62 -4.97
C CYS A 201 1.21 2.81 -3.46
N ASN A 202 2.02 3.80 -3.09
CA ASN A 202 2.52 4.00 -1.73
C ASN A 202 2.67 5.48 -1.40
N TRP A 203 2.63 5.83 -0.09
CA TRP A 203 2.76 7.20 0.39
C TRP A 203 3.28 7.23 1.82
N GLY A 204 4.42 7.88 2.04
CA GLY A 204 5.08 7.98 3.34
C GLY A 204 4.24 8.66 4.42
N GLY A 205 4.42 8.21 5.68
CA GLY A 205 3.74 8.79 6.84
C GLY A 205 2.24 8.47 6.93
N THR A 206 1.73 7.51 6.17
CA THR A 206 0.30 7.21 6.12
C THR A 206 -0.08 6.04 7.01
N ARG A 207 -1.28 6.13 7.59
CA ARG A 207 -1.92 5.05 8.35
C ARG A 207 -2.58 4.05 7.38
N ILE A 208 -3.03 2.91 7.91
CA ILE A 208 -3.68 1.86 7.11
C ILE A 208 -5.10 2.22 6.67
N GLU A 209 -5.82 3.03 7.45
CA GLU A 209 -7.24 3.33 7.24
C GLU A 209 -7.51 4.06 5.90
N PRO A 210 -6.71 5.01 5.46
CA PRO A 210 -6.87 5.65 4.15
C PRO A 210 -6.79 4.69 2.95
N TRP A 211 -6.12 3.56 3.07
CA TRP A 211 -5.91 2.56 2.01
C TRP A 211 -7.00 1.48 1.96
N THR A 212 -7.78 1.36 3.02
CA THR A 212 -8.74 0.26 3.19
C THR A 212 -10.03 0.55 2.44
N ALA A 213 -10.53 -0.37 1.63
CA ALA A 213 -11.82 -0.25 0.95
C ALA A 213 -13.00 -0.25 1.94
N PRO A 214 -14.13 0.43 1.65
CA PRO A 214 -15.31 0.46 2.53
C PRO A 214 -15.79 -0.93 2.97
N VAL A 215 -15.89 -1.87 2.03
CA VAL A 215 -16.31 -3.25 2.26
C VAL A 215 -15.38 -3.98 3.24
N GLY A 216 -14.11 -3.59 3.30
CA GLY A 216 -13.14 -4.13 4.26
C GLY A 216 -13.50 -3.80 5.69
N PHE A 217 -13.79 -2.55 6.01
CA PHE A 217 -14.25 -2.15 7.35
C PHE A 217 -15.56 -2.83 7.73
N GLN A 218 -16.48 -2.99 6.77
CA GLN A 218 -17.75 -3.65 6.99
C GLN A 218 -17.60 -5.16 7.26
N SER A 219 -16.56 -5.79 6.74
CA SER A 219 -16.29 -7.22 6.86
C SER A 219 -15.72 -7.63 8.23
N VAL A 220 -15.25 -6.67 9.04
CA VAL A 220 -14.59 -6.94 10.33
C VAL A 220 -15.46 -6.40 11.48
N PRO A 221 -16.12 -7.27 12.27
CA PRO A 221 -17.04 -6.85 13.31
C PRO A 221 -16.43 -5.86 14.32
N ALA A 222 -15.19 -6.07 14.72
CA ALA A 222 -14.47 -5.21 15.67
C ALA A 222 -14.29 -3.76 15.16
N LEU A 223 -14.30 -3.53 13.84
CA LEU A 223 -14.14 -2.21 13.24
C LEU A 223 -15.46 -1.59 12.81
N LYS A 224 -16.51 -2.40 12.66
CA LYS A 224 -17.79 -1.96 12.11
C LYS A 224 -18.43 -0.82 12.90
N ALA A 225 -18.38 -0.89 14.23
CA ALA A 225 -18.92 0.17 15.10
C ALA A 225 -18.07 1.46 15.01
N ASP A 226 -16.74 1.33 15.12
CA ASP A 226 -15.82 2.48 15.14
C ASP A 226 -15.76 3.26 13.84
N PHE A 227 -16.10 2.61 12.72
CA PHE A 227 -16.06 3.21 11.39
C PHE A 227 -17.44 3.47 10.79
N ALA A 228 -18.55 3.04 11.43
CA ALA A 228 -19.91 3.23 10.90
C ALA A 228 -20.23 4.70 10.61
N ASP A 229 -20.01 5.59 11.57
CA ASP A 229 -20.24 7.03 11.43
C ASP A 229 -19.28 7.66 10.40
N LYS A 230 -18.02 7.21 10.39
CA LYS A 230 -17.01 7.67 9.43
C LYS A 230 -17.34 7.23 8.01
N LEU A 231 -17.90 6.04 7.84
CA LEU A 231 -18.36 5.53 6.55
C LEU A 231 -19.65 6.22 6.09
N ALA A 232 -20.53 6.62 7.00
CA ALA A 232 -21.76 7.35 6.69
C ALA A 232 -21.47 8.81 6.27
N SER A 233 -20.47 9.45 6.87
CA SER A 233 -20.01 10.83 6.58
C SER A 233 -18.81 10.86 5.62
N PHE A 234 -18.56 9.79 4.94
CA PHE A 234 -17.32 9.50 4.23
C PHE A 234 -17.16 10.28 2.92
N PRO A 235 -15.91 10.70 2.70
CA PRO A 235 -14.75 10.71 3.58
C PRO A 235 -14.84 11.87 4.58
N ALA A 236 -14.26 11.66 5.78
CA ALA A 236 -14.09 12.75 6.73
C ALA A 236 -13.28 13.88 6.07
N MET A 237 -13.94 14.96 5.73
CA MET A 237 -13.30 16.12 5.12
C MET A 237 -12.73 17.00 6.22
N SER A 238 -11.45 17.34 6.11
CA SER A 238 -10.80 18.31 6.98
C SER A 238 -10.80 19.68 6.35
N ALA A 239 -10.84 20.74 7.16
CA ALA A 239 -10.68 22.09 6.66
C ALA A 239 -9.33 22.20 5.92
N VAL A 240 -9.37 22.68 4.69
CA VAL A 240 -8.16 23.00 3.93
C VAL A 240 -7.56 24.26 4.57
N MET A 241 -6.35 24.14 5.10
CA MET A 241 -5.64 25.27 5.65
C MET A 241 -4.99 26.07 4.51
N VAL A 242 -5.27 27.36 4.45
CA VAL A 242 -4.69 28.28 3.47
C VAL A 242 -3.86 29.34 4.20
N PRO A 243 -2.84 29.93 3.57
CA PRO A 243 -2.11 31.05 4.17
C PRO A 243 -3.06 32.17 4.54
N ALA A 244 -2.96 32.67 5.77
CA ALA A 244 -3.61 33.91 6.14
C ALA A 244 -2.95 35.07 5.36
N THR A 245 -3.75 35.90 4.75
CA THR A 245 -3.26 37.02 3.95
C THR A 245 -3.84 38.32 4.46
N GLU A 246 -3.09 39.43 4.27
CA GLU A 246 -3.52 40.80 4.52
C GLU A 246 -3.32 41.65 3.27
N PRO A 247 -4.12 42.71 3.04
CA PRO A 247 -3.93 43.61 1.92
C PRO A 247 -2.55 44.27 1.94
N VAL A 248 -1.95 44.46 0.78
CA VAL A 248 -0.84 45.40 0.60
C VAL A 248 -1.44 46.79 0.53
N LEU A 249 -0.99 47.70 1.40
CA LEU A 249 -1.47 49.09 1.44
C LEU A 249 -0.44 50.01 0.79
N ASP A 250 -0.92 51.07 0.13
CA ASP A 250 -0.09 52.19 -0.35
C ASP A 250 0.30 53.13 0.77
N ALA A 251 0.98 54.22 0.45
CA ALA A 251 1.45 55.23 1.42
C ALA A 251 0.30 55.96 2.13
N GLU A 252 -0.88 56.00 1.52
CA GLU A 252 -2.11 56.59 2.03
C GLU A 252 -2.99 55.58 2.78
N GLY A 253 -2.52 54.32 2.94
CA GLY A 253 -3.24 53.28 3.67
C GLY A 253 -4.37 52.61 2.89
N LYS A 254 -4.44 52.77 1.56
CA LYS A 254 -5.44 52.14 0.69
C LYS A 254 -4.89 50.87 0.10
N PRO A 255 -5.77 49.83 -0.15
CA PRO A 255 -5.34 48.61 -0.78
C PRO A 255 -4.78 48.85 -2.20
N VAL A 256 -3.58 48.35 -2.48
CA VAL A 256 -3.00 48.30 -3.82
C VAL A 256 -3.77 47.29 -4.67
N LEU A 257 -4.29 47.71 -5.81
CA LEU A 257 -5.02 46.85 -6.71
C LEU A 257 -4.09 46.20 -7.73
N GLY A 258 -4.31 44.92 -7.99
CA GLY A 258 -3.67 44.17 -9.07
C GLY A 258 -4.24 44.54 -10.46
N LYS A 259 -3.68 43.96 -11.50
CA LYS A 259 -4.13 44.17 -12.89
C LYS A 259 -5.57 43.68 -13.16
N ASP A 260 -6.09 42.80 -12.29
CA ASP A 260 -7.46 42.27 -12.30
C ASP A 260 -8.44 43.11 -11.47
N GLY A 261 -8.01 44.25 -10.93
CA GLY A 261 -8.81 45.17 -10.09
C GLY A 261 -9.05 44.66 -8.67
N LYS A 262 -8.43 43.56 -8.25
CA LYS A 262 -8.54 43.01 -6.90
C LYS A 262 -7.39 43.51 -6.01
N PRO A 263 -7.61 43.59 -4.67
CA PRO A 263 -6.53 43.90 -3.75
C PRO A 263 -5.38 42.91 -3.85
N THR A 264 -4.17 43.45 -4.00
CA THR A 264 -2.94 42.65 -3.85
C THR A 264 -2.81 42.25 -2.38
N VAL A 265 -2.48 41.00 -2.10
CA VAL A 265 -2.37 40.47 -0.74
C VAL A 265 -0.99 39.88 -0.49
N LYS A 266 -0.52 39.95 0.74
CA LYS A 266 0.71 39.30 1.21
C LYS A 266 0.42 38.32 2.36
N PRO A 267 1.21 37.26 2.56
CA PRO A 267 1.02 36.33 3.67
C PRO A 267 1.31 37.01 5.01
N VAL A 268 0.49 36.72 6.02
CA VAL A 268 0.77 37.04 7.43
C VAL A 268 1.74 36.00 7.96
N LEU A 269 2.88 36.41 8.51
CA LEU A 269 3.92 35.51 9.00
C LEU A 269 3.80 35.31 10.53
N ASP A 270 4.23 34.14 11.00
CA ASP A 270 4.41 33.86 12.42
C ASP A 270 5.76 34.39 12.94
N ASP A 271 6.03 34.19 14.24
CA ASP A 271 7.25 34.67 14.92
C ASP A 271 8.54 33.99 14.37
N LYS A 272 8.40 32.96 13.54
CA LYS A 272 9.51 32.24 12.88
C LYS A 272 9.60 32.56 11.39
N GLY A 273 8.86 33.55 10.91
CA GLY A 273 8.83 33.97 9.51
C GLY A 273 8.08 33.02 8.56
N LYS A 274 7.26 32.10 9.08
CA LYS A 274 6.43 31.20 8.27
C LYS A 274 5.01 31.74 8.10
N PRO A 275 4.34 31.49 6.96
CA PRO A 275 2.96 31.89 6.79
C PRO A 275 2.05 31.31 7.88
N LYS A 276 1.30 32.18 8.58
CA LYS A 276 0.20 31.75 9.45
C LYS A 276 -0.87 31.08 8.58
N MET A 277 -1.39 29.94 9.02
CA MET A 277 -2.42 29.22 8.29
C MET A 277 -3.79 29.45 8.94
N LYS A 278 -4.83 29.58 8.11
CA LYS A 278 -6.23 29.68 8.55
C LYS A 278 -7.10 28.70 7.75
N PRO A 279 -8.27 28.27 8.26
CA PRO A 279 -9.23 27.51 7.47
C PRO A 279 -9.64 28.29 6.21
N GLY A 280 -9.55 27.64 5.05
CA GLY A 280 -10.07 28.16 3.79
C GLY A 280 -11.60 28.19 3.81
N VAL A 281 -12.16 29.16 3.11
CA VAL A 281 -13.61 29.26 2.91
C VAL A 281 -13.93 29.39 1.43
N LEU A 282 -15.08 28.85 1.02
CA LEU A 282 -15.64 29.02 -0.32
C LEU A 282 -16.22 30.43 -0.48
N THR A 283 -16.53 30.82 -1.69
CA THR A 283 -17.15 32.13 -2.01
C THR A 283 -18.51 32.33 -1.33
N ASP A 284 -19.21 31.26 -0.96
CA ASP A 284 -20.47 31.28 -0.19
C ASP A 284 -20.26 31.26 1.34
N GLY A 285 -19.02 31.41 1.80
CA GLY A 285 -18.66 31.44 3.23
C GLY A 285 -18.56 30.07 3.92
N LYS A 286 -18.85 28.98 3.22
CA LYS A 286 -18.70 27.63 3.80
C LYS A 286 -17.25 27.22 3.90
N PRO A 287 -16.88 26.36 4.89
CA PRO A 287 -15.53 25.83 4.99
C PRO A 287 -15.10 25.12 3.70
N LEU A 288 -13.89 25.43 3.21
CA LEU A 288 -13.27 24.65 2.15
C LEU A 288 -12.79 23.34 2.77
N LEU A 289 -13.46 22.24 2.43
CA LEU A 289 -13.16 20.92 2.94
C LEU A 289 -12.56 20.03 1.85
N ALA A 290 -11.56 19.23 2.22
CA ALA A 290 -10.99 18.22 1.32
C ALA A 290 -10.58 16.97 2.10
N ALA A 291 -10.60 15.82 1.44
CA ALA A 291 -9.96 14.63 1.93
C ALA A 291 -8.44 14.85 1.98
N ASN A 292 -7.79 14.41 3.05
CA ASN A 292 -6.34 14.45 3.19
C ASN A 292 -5.79 13.02 3.38
N GLN A 293 -4.47 12.89 3.43
CA GLN A 293 -3.78 11.61 3.57
C GLN A 293 -4.10 10.85 4.87
N GLY A 294 -4.67 11.49 5.88
CA GLY A 294 -5.13 10.86 7.13
C GLY A 294 -6.61 10.49 7.10
N SER A 295 -7.37 10.94 6.10
CA SER A 295 -8.79 10.62 6.00
C SER A 295 -9.00 9.16 5.61
N PRO A 296 -9.83 8.39 6.34
CA PRO A 296 -10.17 7.02 5.95
C PRO A 296 -10.61 6.95 4.48
N LEU A 297 -10.27 5.89 3.75
CA LEU A 297 -10.60 5.63 2.35
C LEU A 297 -10.02 6.62 1.32
N ALA A 298 -9.43 7.76 1.73
CA ALA A 298 -9.05 8.83 0.78
C ALA A 298 -8.03 8.37 -0.27
N MET A 299 -7.08 7.51 0.12
CA MET A 299 -6.10 6.93 -0.80
C MET A 299 -6.67 5.71 -1.54
N TYR A 300 -7.55 4.93 -0.89
CA TYR A 300 -8.31 3.92 -1.61
C TYR A 300 -9.03 4.55 -2.79
N ASN A 301 -9.76 5.63 -2.57
CA ASN A 301 -10.50 6.32 -3.62
C ASN A 301 -9.60 6.91 -4.72
N GLY A 302 -8.53 7.59 -4.33
CA GLY A 302 -7.67 8.35 -5.26
C GLY A 302 -6.58 7.52 -5.93
N MET A 303 -6.13 6.42 -5.31
CA MET A 303 -4.94 5.70 -5.75
C MET A 303 -5.19 4.21 -6.01
N VAL A 304 -6.01 3.53 -5.17
CA VAL A 304 -6.26 2.09 -5.30
C VAL A 304 -7.42 1.82 -6.25
N HIS A 305 -8.58 2.44 -6.03
CA HIS A 305 -9.80 2.23 -6.81
C HIS A 305 -9.59 2.43 -8.32
N PRO A 306 -8.85 3.44 -8.80
CA PRO A 306 -8.63 3.63 -10.24
C PRO A 306 -7.81 2.52 -10.91
N ILE A 307 -7.09 1.70 -10.13
CA ILE A 307 -6.30 0.57 -10.64
C ILE A 307 -7.14 -0.72 -10.71
N VAL A 308 -8.16 -0.83 -9.85
CA VAL A 308 -9.09 -1.97 -9.86
C VAL A 308 -9.97 -1.89 -11.12
N PRO A 309 -10.12 -3.00 -11.88
CA PRO A 309 -9.71 -4.38 -11.62
C PRO A 309 -8.48 -4.85 -12.41
N TYR A 310 -7.43 -4.02 -12.57
CA TYR A 310 -6.22 -4.47 -13.29
C TYR A 310 -5.72 -5.78 -12.67
N ALA A 311 -5.56 -6.81 -13.51
CA ALA A 311 -5.23 -8.13 -13.03
C ALA A 311 -3.85 -8.18 -12.35
N ILE A 312 -3.78 -8.67 -11.13
CA ILE A 312 -2.54 -8.80 -10.34
C ILE A 312 -2.36 -10.24 -9.87
N ARG A 313 -1.12 -10.66 -9.67
CA ARG A 313 -0.83 -11.93 -8.99
C ARG A 313 -1.08 -11.81 -7.49
N GLY A 314 -0.67 -10.71 -6.90
CA GLY A 314 -0.77 -10.48 -5.47
C GLY A 314 -0.35 -9.08 -5.06
N ALA A 315 -0.34 -8.82 -3.76
CA ALA A 315 0.05 -7.55 -3.17
C ALA A 315 1.23 -7.69 -2.21
N LEU A 316 2.09 -6.67 -2.19
CA LEU A 316 3.11 -6.44 -1.18
C LEU A 316 2.69 -5.25 -0.32
N TRP A 317 2.80 -5.40 1.00
CA TRP A 317 2.44 -4.36 1.95
C TRP A 317 3.57 -4.08 2.96
N TYR A 318 4.02 -2.82 3.04
CA TYR A 318 4.99 -2.40 4.04
C TYR A 318 4.51 -1.12 4.72
N GLN A 319 3.88 -1.26 5.88
CA GLN A 319 3.26 -0.18 6.66
C GLN A 319 3.05 -0.65 8.10
N GLY A 320 2.89 0.27 9.03
CA GLY A 320 2.57 0.02 10.44
C GLY A 320 3.12 1.10 11.35
N GLU A 321 4.17 1.81 10.96
CA GLU A 321 4.84 2.83 11.77
C GLU A 321 3.88 3.94 12.18
N SER A 322 2.98 4.35 11.28
CA SER A 322 1.98 5.39 11.56
C SER A 322 0.79 4.90 12.41
N ASN A 323 0.66 3.58 12.59
CA ASN A 323 -0.30 2.95 13.51
C ASN A 323 0.36 2.44 14.80
N ASN A 324 1.65 2.77 15.03
CA ASN A 324 2.38 2.34 16.22
C ASN A 324 1.67 2.79 17.50
N GLY A 325 1.46 1.83 18.42
CA GLY A 325 0.70 2.03 19.65
C GLY A 325 -0.74 1.49 19.62
N GLU A 326 -1.20 0.94 18.48
CA GLU A 326 -2.55 0.35 18.38
C GLU A 326 -2.61 -1.13 18.79
N GLY A 327 -1.45 -1.79 18.90
CA GLY A 327 -1.39 -3.20 19.28
C GLY A 327 -2.29 -4.08 18.40
N MET A 328 -3.05 -4.96 19.03
CA MET A 328 -3.92 -5.92 18.31
C MET A 328 -5.06 -5.29 17.49
N LEU A 329 -5.39 -4.00 17.68
CA LEU A 329 -6.31 -3.30 16.79
C LEU A 329 -5.75 -3.23 15.35
N TYR A 330 -4.42 -3.17 15.21
CA TYR A 330 -3.78 -3.20 13.90
C TYR A 330 -4.02 -4.53 13.16
N PHE A 331 -4.11 -5.67 13.87
CA PHE A 331 -4.51 -6.95 13.27
C PHE A 331 -5.91 -6.88 12.65
N GLU A 332 -6.88 -6.30 13.37
CA GLU A 332 -8.23 -6.11 12.85
C GLU A 332 -8.23 -5.24 11.57
N LYS A 333 -7.43 -4.18 11.56
CA LYS A 333 -7.26 -3.30 10.40
C LYS A 333 -6.56 -3.99 9.23
N MET A 334 -5.58 -4.86 9.48
CA MET A 334 -4.95 -5.69 8.44
C MET A 334 -5.97 -6.65 7.80
N LYS A 335 -6.84 -7.27 8.60
CA LYS A 335 -7.94 -8.08 8.06
C LYS A 335 -8.86 -7.25 7.17
N ALA A 336 -9.22 -6.05 7.58
CA ALA A 336 -10.06 -5.15 6.81
C ALA A 336 -9.41 -4.74 5.49
N LEU A 337 -8.13 -4.39 5.50
CA LEU A 337 -7.38 -4.06 4.30
C LEU A 337 -7.36 -5.24 3.31
N ILE A 338 -6.94 -6.42 3.77
CA ILE A 338 -6.79 -7.63 2.95
C ILE A 338 -8.15 -8.06 2.37
N ASN A 339 -9.16 -8.21 3.22
CA ASN A 339 -10.50 -8.62 2.80
C ASN A 339 -11.12 -7.58 1.85
N GLY A 340 -10.93 -6.30 2.15
CA GLY A 340 -11.41 -5.20 1.34
C GLY A 340 -10.84 -5.21 -0.07
N TRP A 341 -9.52 -5.36 -0.20
CA TRP A 341 -8.87 -5.42 -1.51
C TRP A 341 -9.27 -6.68 -2.28
N ARG A 342 -9.26 -7.86 -1.64
CA ARG A 342 -9.71 -9.10 -2.27
C ARG A 342 -11.15 -9.01 -2.79
N SER A 343 -12.02 -8.37 -2.01
CA SER A 343 -13.42 -8.16 -2.41
C SER A 343 -13.56 -7.28 -3.64
N VAL A 344 -12.83 -6.15 -3.73
CA VAL A 344 -12.97 -5.22 -4.86
C VAL A 344 -12.23 -5.68 -6.11
N TRP A 345 -11.16 -6.45 -5.99
CA TRP A 345 -10.45 -7.05 -7.15
C TRP A 345 -11.19 -8.24 -7.76
N HIS A 346 -12.06 -8.92 -7.02
CA HIS A 346 -12.79 -10.11 -7.47
C HIS A 346 -11.90 -11.24 -8.01
N GLN A 347 -10.67 -11.37 -7.50
CA GLN A 347 -9.70 -12.39 -7.89
C GLN A 347 -9.49 -13.48 -6.83
N GLY A 348 -10.46 -13.64 -5.89
CA GLY A 348 -10.36 -14.57 -4.76
C GLY A 348 -9.29 -14.15 -3.76
N ASP A 349 -8.79 -15.14 -3.03
CA ASP A 349 -7.77 -14.94 -1.99
C ASP A 349 -6.37 -14.85 -2.59
N PHE A 350 -6.12 -13.83 -3.39
CA PHE A 350 -4.78 -13.62 -3.96
C PHE A 350 -3.72 -13.44 -2.85
N PRO A 351 -2.44 -13.79 -3.11
CA PRO A 351 -1.35 -13.66 -2.14
C PRO A 351 -1.21 -12.23 -1.63
N PHE A 352 -1.16 -12.08 -0.31
CA PHE A 352 -0.92 -10.81 0.36
C PHE A 352 0.30 -10.95 1.26
N LEU A 353 1.45 -10.45 0.79
CA LEU A 353 2.72 -10.57 1.49
C LEU A 353 3.06 -9.24 2.17
N PHE A 354 3.47 -9.29 3.43
CA PHE A 354 3.73 -8.07 4.18
C PHE A 354 5.03 -8.14 4.98
N VAL A 355 5.49 -6.96 5.41
CA VAL A 355 6.74 -6.82 6.15
C VAL A 355 6.43 -6.53 7.62
N GLN A 356 7.01 -7.32 8.53
CA GLN A 356 7.06 -6.99 9.94
C GLN A 356 8.03 -5.81 10.14
N LEU A 357 7.60 -4.78 10.89
CA LEU A 357 8.37 -3.56 11.07
C LEU A 357 9.76 -3.82 11.65
N ALA A 358 10.74 -3.07 11.19
CA ALA A 358 12.09 -3.10 11.76
C ALA A 358 12.13 -2.40 13.12
N PRO A 359 13.03 -2.81 14.03
CA PRO A 359 13.29 -2.10 15.26
C PRO A 359 13.65 -0.62 15.03
N TYR A 360 13.02 0.26 15.82
CA TYR A 360 13.26 1.70 15.77
C TYR A 360 12.91 2.35 17.10
N ARG A 361 13.68 3.36 17.52
CA ARG A 361 13.49 4.06 18.79
C ARG A 361 12.36 5.11 18.70
N TYR A 362 11.14 4.72 19.09
CA TYR A 362 10.00 5.63 19.21
C TYR A 362 9.90 6.28 20.59
N ASN A 363 10.74 5.89 21.57
CA ASN A 363 10.66 6.24 22.98
C ASN A 363 9.35 5.74 23.65
N LYS A 364 8.86 4.60 23.20
CA LYS A 364 7.69 3.88 23.71
C LYS A 364 7.94 2.38 23.63
N PRO A 365 8.73 1.81 24.52
CA PRO A 365 9.36 0.50 24.41
C PRO A 365 8.47 -0.66 23.98
N GLU A 366 7.20 -0.68 24.42
CA GLU A 366 6.28 -1.79 24.17
C GLU A 366 5.33 -1.58 22.98
N ASN A 367 5.29 -0.38 22.40
CA ASN A 367 4.35 -0.10 21.32
C ASN A 367 4.69 -0.91 20.05
N LEU A 368 5.96 -0.94 19.66
CA LEU A 368 6.39 -1.66 18.48
C LEU A 368 6.26 -3.19 18.64
N PRO A 369 6.65 -3.81 19.77
CA PRO A 369 6.35 -5.22 20.04
C PRO A 369 4.88 -5.59 19.90
N ALA A 370 3.96 -4.74 20.37
CA ALA A 370 2.52 -4.96 20.22
C ALA A 370 2.05 -4.91 18.75
N ILE A 371 2.70 -4.09 17.88
CA ILE A 371 2.48 -4.12 16.43
C ILE A 371 3.06 -5.39 15.81
N TRP A 372 4.24 -5.84 16.22
CA TRP A 372 4.82 -7.11 15.74
C TRP A 372 3.92 -8.30 16.05
N GLU A 373 3.32 -8.33 17.26
CA GLU A 373 2.32 -9.34 17.64
C GLU A 373 1.11 -9.32 16.69
N ALA A 374 0.58 -8.13 16.38
CA ALA A 374 -0.53 -7.94 15.46
C ALA A 374 -0.17 -8.36 14.02
N GLN A 375 1.04 -8.03 13.57
CA GLN A 375 1.56 -8.46 12.27
C GLN A 375 1.72 -9.99 12.21
N ALA A 376 2.29 -10.61 13.24
CA ALA A 376 2.41 -12.07 13.32
C ALA A 376 1.01 -12.74 13.34
N ALA A 377 0.05 -12.20 14.09
CA ALA A 377 -1.34 -12.68 14.10
C ALA A 377 -2.00 -12.62 12.72
N THR A 378 -1.60 -11.67 11.85
CA THR A 378 -2.14 -11.53 10.48
C THR A 378 -1.85 -12.75 9.60
N LEU A 379 -0.86 -13.58 9.93
CA LEU A 379 -0.60 -14.86 9.26
C LEU A 379 -1.74 -15.88 9.41
N SER A 380 -2.71 -15.65 10.30
CA SER A 380 -3.95 -16.43 10.39
C SER A 380 -4.93 -16.15 9.24
N VAL A 381 -4.75 -15.04 8.50
CA VAL A 381 -5.55 -14.74 7.30
C VAL A 381 -5.03 -15.63 6.16
N PRO A 382 -5.90 -16.35 5.44
CA PRO A 382 -5.47 -17.25 4.36
C PRO A 382 -4.61 -16.55 3.30
N ASN A 383 -3.66 -17.29 2.76
CA ASN A 383 -2.78 -16.85 1.67
C ASN A 383 -2.01 -15.54 1.96
N THR A 384 -1.51 -15.43 3.19
CA THR A 384 -0.62 -14.34 3.63
C THR A 384 0.78 -14.86 3.93
N GLY A 385 1.77 -13.96 3.91
CA GLY A 385 3.15 -14.27 4.25
C GLY A 385 3.84 -13.02 4.81
N MET A 386 4.81 -13.22 5.73
CA MET A 386 5.46 -12.13 6.46
C MET A 386 6.98 -12.21 6.36
N ALA A 387 7.62 -11.13 5.94
CA ALA A 387 9.06 -10.94 6.03
C ALA A 387 9.40 -10.27 7.37
N VAL A 388 10.14 -10.97 8.23
CA VAL A 388 10.65 -10.44 9.49
C VAL A 388 11.92 -9.62 9.23
N THR A 389 12.10 -8.48 9.90
CA THR A 389 13.18 -7.51 9.61
C THR A 389 13.93 -7.03 10.85
N THR A 390 13.91 -7.80 11.94
CA THR A 390 14.60 -7.46 13.19
C THR A 390 16.13 -7.40 13.07
N ASP A 391 16.69 -7.92 12.01
CA ASP A 391 18.14 -8.01 11.74
C ASP A 391 18.64 -7.06 10.64
N VAL A 392 17.76 -6.29 10.01
CA VAL A 392 18.13 -5.30 8.98
C VAL A 392 17.93 -3.86 9.45
N SER A 393 17.64 -3.70 10.73
CA SER A 393 17.41 -2.42 11.38
C SER A 393 18.70 -1.61 11.53
N THR A 394 18.54 -0.33 11.70
CA THR A 394 19.58 0.60 12.16
C THR A 394 19.09 1.38 13.38
N VAL A 395 18.22 0.89 14.19
CA VAL A 395 17.52 1.43 15.38
C VAL A 395 17.32 2.96 15.41
N ALA A 396 18.29 3.69 14.88
CA ALA A 396 18.29 5.16 14.78
C ALA A 396 17.65 5.70 13.50
N ASN A 397 17.35 4.82 12.53
CA ASN A 397 16.72 5.20 11.26
C ASN A 397 15.47 4.36 11.03
N ILE A 398 14.31 5.00 11.00
CA ILE A 398 13.01 4.36 10.73
C ILE A 398 12.94 3.73 9.32
N HIS A 399 13.85 4.10 8.43
CA HIS A 399 13.94 3.63 7.05
C HIS A 399 15.22 2.80 6.85
N PRO A 400 15.26 1.51 7.25
CA PRO A 400 16.43 0.67 7.01
C PRO A 400 16.76 0.62 5.51
N PRO A 401 18.03 0.89 5.12
CA PRO A 401 18.39 0.96 3.70
C PRO A 401 18.49 -0.40 3.02
N ASP A 402 18.65 -1.51 3.76
CA ASP A 402 18.76 -2.86 3.20
C ASP A 402 17.40 -3.38 2.72
N LYS A 403 16.93 -2.84 1.58
CA LYS A 403 15.71 -3.26 0.93
C LYS A 403 15.90 -4.54 0.09
N GLN A 404 17.15 -4.90 -0.21
CA GLN A 404 17.53 -6.14 -0.86
C GLN A 404 17.07 -7.35 -0.02
N THR A 405 17.43 -7.38 1.25
CA THR A 405 17.03 -8.45 2.18
C THR A 405 15.53 -8.51 2.34
N VAL A 406 14.83 -7.37 2.42
CA VAL A 406 13.37 -7.33 2.54
C VAL A 406 12.69 -7.89 1.28
N GLY A 407 13.11 -7.43 0.10
CA GLY A 407 12.59 -7.92 -1.18
C GLY A 407 12.83 -9.42 -1.38
N HIS A 408 14.04 -9.88 -1.04
CA HIS A 408 14.39 -11.32 -1.08
C HIS A 408 13.48 -12.16 -0.19
N ARG A 409 13.25 -11.76 1.08
CA ARG A 409 12.38 -12.52 2.00
C ARG A 409 10.92 -12.58 1.54
N LEU A 410 10.39 -11.51 0.96
CA LEU A 410 9.07 -11.54 0.32
C LEU A 410 9.05 -12.47 -0.90
N ALA A 411 10.13 -12.47 -1.71
CA ALA A 411 10.25 -13.35 -2.87
C ALA A 411 10.30 -14.83 -2.47
N LEU A 412 10.97 -15.19 -1.38
CA LEU A 412 10.95 -16.56 -0.85
C LEU A 412 9.52 -17.04 -0.57
N TRP A 413 8.68 -16.22 0.06
CA TRP A 413 7.27 -16.53 0.29
C TRP A 413 6.50 -16.73 -1.02
N ALA A 414 6.65 -15.80 -1.98
CA ALA A 414 5.99 -15.91 -3.28
C ALA A 414 6.44 -17.16 -4.04
N LEU A 415 7.75 -17.41 -4.14
CA LEU A 415 8.31 -18.58 -4.83
C LEU A 415 7.80 -19.87 -4.23
N ALA A 416 7.84 -20.02 -2.90
CA ALA A 416 7.40 -21.23 -2.21
C ALA A 416 5.89 -21.45 -2.32
N LYS A 417 5.07 -20.45 -1.99
CA LYS A 417 3.61 -20.61 -1.77
C LYS A 417 2.76 -20.25 -2.99
N THR A 418 3.19 -19.29 -3.81
CA THR A 418 2.44 -18.88 -5.00
C THR A 418 2.90 -19.64 -6.24
N TYR A 419 4.20 -19.91 -6.36
CA TYR A 419 4.79 -20.51 -7.54
C TYR A 419 5.25 -21.96 -7.34
N ASN A 420 5.08 -22.54 -6.14
CA ASN A 420 5.46 -23.91 -5.79
C ASN A 420 6.91 -24.26 -6.15
N LYS A 421 7.82 -23.29 -5.98
CA LYS A 421 9.26 -23.51 -6.19
C LYS A 421 9.92 -23.99 -4.90
N SER A 422 10.86 -24.92 -5.03
CA SER A 422 11.69 -25.34 -3.91
C SER A 422 12.75 -24.28 -3.63
N VAL A 423 12.61 -23.56 -2.51
CA VAL A 423 13.52 -22.50 -2.08
C VAL A 423 14.13 -22.74 -0.70
N GLY A 424 13.96 -23.95 -0.16
CA GLY A 424 14.32 -24.25 1.22
C GLY A 424 13.41 -23.52 2.23
N SER A 425 13.99 -22.96 3.30
CA SER A 425 13.23 -22.17 4.27
C SER A 425 12.80 -20.84 3.66
N TYR A 426 11.51 -20.56 3.66
CA TYR A 426 10.91 -19.34 3.13
C TYR A 426 10.26 -18.47 4.22
N ALA A 427 9.99 -19.05 5.39
CA ALA A 427 9.31 -18.40 6.50
C ALA A 427 10.23 -18.28 7.73
N SER A 428 10.16 -17.15 8.40
CA SER A 428 10.80 -16.93 9.69
C SER A 428 10.18 -17.81 10.76
N PRO A 429 10.96 -18.31 11.76
CA PRO A 429 10.39 -19.03 12.88
C PRO A 429 9.44 -18.15 13.70
N LEU A 430 8.33 -18.76 14.12
CA LEU A 430 7.30 -18.16 14.94
C LEU A 430 7.13 -18.98 16.23
N PHE A 431 6.83 -18.32 17.35
CA PHE A 431 6.45 -18.99 18.58
C PHE A 431 5.33 -20.00 18.32
N ASP A 432 5.47 -21.20 18.87
CA ASP A 432 4.47 -22.27 18.80
C ASP A 432 3.95 -22.66 20.17
N THR A 433 4.82 -23.17 21.05
CA THR A 433 4.43 -23.66 22.38
C THR A 433 5.43 -23.30 23.46
N LEU A 434 4.91 -23.13 24.69
CA LEU A 434 5.67 -23.05 25.93
C LEU A 434 5.45 -24.32 26.74
N LYS A 435 6.52 -24.97 27.19
CA LYS A 435 6.49 -26.07 28.13
C LYS A 435 7.42 -25.77 29.31
N LEU A 436 6.92 -25.96 30.55
CA LEU A 436 7.71 -25.75 31.74
C LEU A 436 8.43 -27.05 32.13
N GLU A 437 9.73 -26.96 32.42
CA GLU A 437 10.60 -28.11 32.67
C GLU A 437 11.57 -27.79 33.82
N GLY A 438 11.23 -28.19 35.06
CA GLY A 438 12.14 -28.14 36.20
C GLY A 438 12.82 -26.78 36.46
N GLY A 439 12.03 -25.70 36.53
CA GLY A 439 12.53 -24.34 36.72
C GLY A 439 13.02 -23.66 35.46
N LYS A 440 12.81 -24.26 34.27
CA LYS A 440 13.11 -23.70 32.96
C LYS A 440 11.88 -23.66 32.07
N ALA A 441 11.88 -22.81 31.06
CA ALA A 441 10.84 -22.70 30.06
C ALA A 441 11.39 -23.15 28.70
N ARG A 442 10.80 -24.18 28.10
CA ARG A 442 11.10 -24.61 26.74
C ARG A 442 10.15 -23.92 25.76
N ILE A 443 10.74 -23.23 24.79
CA ILE A 443 10.02 -22.55 23.72
C ILE A 443 10.24 -23.32 22.42
N SER A 444 9.15 -23.78 21.80
CA SER A 444 9.17 -24.41 20.48
C SER A 444 8.69 -23.44 19.40
N PHE A 445 9.15 -23.67 18.17
CA PHE A 445 8.89 -22.77 17.05
C PHE A 445 8.34 -23.52 15.83
N LYS A 446 7.37 -22.92 15.15
CA LYS A 446 7.02 -23.24 13.75
C LYS A 446 8.11 -22.75 12.83
N ASN A 447 8.25 -23.34 11.65
CA ASN A 447 9.22 -22.96 10.60
C ASN A 447 10.70 -23.01 11.08
N ALA A 448 11.00 -23.93 12.01
CA ALA A 448 12.34 -24.15 12.52
C ALA A 448 12.97 -25.45 12.00
N GLU A 449 12.44 -25.97 10.90
CA GLU A 449 12.99 -27.14 10.22
C GLU A 449 14.45 -26.89 9.82
N GLY A 450 15.33 -27.85 10.08
CA GLY A 450 16.78 -27.69 9.89
C GLY A 450 17.51 -27.08 11.08
N GLY A 451 16.79 -26.72 12.16
CA GLY A 451 17.37 -26.24 13.43
C GLY A 451 17.40 -24.71 13.58
N LEU A 452 17.79 -24.32 14.77
CA LEU A 452 18.00 -22.92 15.17
C LEU A 452 19.49 -22.63 15.29
N LYS A 453 19.87 -21.35 15.14
CA LYS A 453 21.25 -20.87 15.35
C LYS A 453 21.26 -19.44 15.88
N SER A 454 22.37 -19.07 16.54
CA SER A 454 22.74 -17.67 16.71
C SER A 454 23.34 -17.14 15.40
N ARG A 455 22.90 -15.98 14.91
CA ARG A 455 23.38 -15.38 13.65
C ARG A 455 24.83 -14.92 13.72
N ASP A 456 25.27 -14.53 14.90
CA ASP A 456 26.59 -13.97 15.19
C ASP A 456 27.50 -14.92 15.97
N GLY A 457 27.01 -16.14 16.28
CA GLY A 457 27.74 -17.13 17.06
C GLY A 457 27.87 -16.79 18.54
N GLN A 458 27.27 -15.69 19.02
CA GLN A 458 27.27 -15.29 20.42
C GLN A 458 26.11 -15.92 21.19
N ALA A 459 26.09 -15.74 22.52
CA ALA A 459 24.95 -16.12 23.35
C ALA A 459 23.65 -15.47 22.84
N LEU A 460 22.51 -16.17 23.02
CA LEU A 460 21.22 -15.64 22.60
C LEU A 460 20.86 -14.42 23.45
N THR A 461 20.29 -13.43 22.79
CA THR A 461 19.94 -12.14 23.40
C THR A 461 18.44 -11.89 23.37
N TRP A 462 17.99 -10.89 24.15
CA TRP A 462 16.62 -10.39 24.16
C TRP A 462 15.57 -11.39 24.68
N PHE A 463 15.95 -12.38 25.46
CA PHE A 463 15.02 -13.19 26.23
C PHE A 463 14.80 -12.60 27.61
N SER A 464 13.53 -12.59 28.06
CA SER A 464 13.15 -12.31 29.45
C SER A 464 12.15 -13.35 29.93
N ILE A 465 12.17 -13.64 31.24
CA ILE A 465 11.37 -14.67 31.88
C ILE A 465 10.78 -14.13 33.19
N ALA A 466 9.57 -14.53 33.53
CA ALA A 466 8.89 -14.14 34.76
C ALA A 466 8.21 -15.33 35.46
N GLY A 467 8.11 -15.27 36.76
CA GLY A 467 7.22 -16.09 37.60
C GLY A 467 5.82 -15.48 37.74
N ASP A 468 5.07 -15.96 38.70
CA ASP A 468 3.70 -15.52 39.03
C ASP A 468 3.63 -14.05 39.49
N ASP A 469 4.76 -13.47 39.92
CA ASP A 469 4.88 -12.06 40.31
C ASP A 469 4.83 -11.10 39.13
N LYS A 470 4.82 -11.61 37.87
CA LYS A 470 4.80 -10.87 36.62
C LYS A 470 5.98 -9.90 36.39
N LYS A 471 7.08 -10.11 37.13
CA LYS A 471 8.29 -9.31 37.00
C LYS A 471 9.25 -10.02 36.05
N PHE A 472 9.39 -9.48 34.85
CA PHE A 472 10.35 -10.01 33.89
C PHE A 472 11.77 -9.63 34.25
N VAL A 473 12.66 -10.59 34.23
CA VAL A 473 14.12 -10.42 34.33
C VAL A 473 14.78 -10.91 33.05
N GLU A 474 16.00 -10.41 32.76
CA GLU A 474 16.80 -10.93 31.66
C GLU A 474 17.07 -12.43 31.86
N ALA A 475 16.98 -13.19 30.77
CA ALA A 475 17.07 -14.64 30.84
C ALA A 475 18.20 -15.19 29.98
N LYS A 476 18.86 -16.22 30.49
CA LYS A 476 19.75 -17.08 29.71
C LYS A 476 18.90 -17.98 28.81
N ALA A 477 19.30 -18.09 27.54
CA ALA A 477 18.61 -18.92 26.58
C ALA A 477 19.60 -19.81 25.82
N GLU A 478 19.29 -21.10 25.71
CA GLU A 478 20.15 -22.12 25.10
C GLU A 478 19.37 -22.87 24.00
N ILE A 479 19.97 -23.00 22.82
CA ILE A 479 19.37 -23.78 21.73
C ILE A 479 19.40 -25.27 22.07
N SER A 480 18.25 -25.93 21.89
CA SER A 480 18.10 -27.37 22.08
C SER A 480 17.30 -27.94 20.90
N GLY A 481 17.98 -28.30 19.82
CA GLY A 481 17.36 -28.73 18.56
C GLY A 481 16.54 -27.60 17.92
N ASN A 482 15.24 -27.83 17.75
CA ASN A 482 14.29 -26.86 17.17
C ASN A 482 13.57 -26.02 18.26
N SER A 483 14.12 -25.99 19.47
CA SER A 483 13.58 -25.27 20.62
C SER A 483 14.67 -24.48 21.33
N VAL A 484 14.25 -23.57 22.21
CA VAL A 484 15.12 -22.82 23.10
C VAL A 484 14.71 -23.06 24.54
N LEU A 485 15.70 -23.34 25.40
CA LEU A 485 15.50 -23.50 26.83
C LEU A 485 15.88 -22.20 27.54
N VAL A 486 14.90 -21.58 28.22
CA VAL A 486 15.04 -20.27 28.84
C VAL A 486 15.00 -20.40 30.37
N SER A 487 15.90 -19.72 31.08
CA SER A 487 15.98 -19.72 32.54
C SER A 487 16.61 -18.44 33.05
N ALA A 488 16.35 -18.08 34.30
CA ALA A 488 17.05 -17.01 35.00
C ALA A 488 17.28 -17.36 36.46
N GLU A 489 18.38 -16.85 37.03
CA GLU A 489 18.61 -16.94 38.49
C GLU A 489 17.48 -16.19 39.22
N GLY A 490 16.98 -16.76 40.31
CA GLY A 490 15.87 -16.19 41.09
C GLY A 490 14.48 -16.50 40.57
N VAL A 491 14.32 -17.14 39.37
CA VAL A 491 13.03 -17.54 38.81
C VAL A 491 12.93 -19.07 38.80
N SER A 492 12.62 -19.67 39.96
CA SER A 492 12.51 -21.13 40.10
C SER A 492 11.26 -21.73 39.48
N ASN A 493 10.18 -20.94 39.38
CA ASN A 493 8.89 -21.33 38.79
C ASN A 493 8.51 -20.35 37.68
N PRO A 494 9.09 -20.46 36.49
CA PRO A 494 8.76 -19.58 35.38
C PRO A 494 7.33 -19.87 34.88
N VAL A 495 6.59 -18.83 34.50
CA VAL A 495 5.25 -18.95 33.88
C VAL A 495 5.13 -18.23 32.56
N ALA A 496 6.03 -17.28 32.28
CA ALA A 496 5.99 -16.51 31.04
C ALA A 496 7.39 -16.19 30.50
N VAL A 497 7.50 -16.13 29.17
CA VAL A 497 8.70 -15.73 28.42
C VAL A 497 8.33 -14.67 27.40
N ARG A 498 9.17 -13.66 27.26
CA ARG A 498 9.12 -12.68 26.17
C ARG A 498 10.44 -12.71 25.41
N PHE A 499 10.37 -12.55 24.09
CA PHE A 499 11.53 -12.51 23.20
C PHE A 499 11.45 -11.30 22.29
N GLY A 500 12.49 -10.48 22.26
CA GLY A 500 12.53 -9.26 21.46
C GLY A 500 11.46 -8.25 21.84
N TRP A 501 10.97 -8.25 23.09
CA TRP A 501 9.83 -7.44 23.53
C TRP A 501 10.25 -6.02 23.93
N HIS A 502 10.91 -5.33 22.98
CA HIS A 502 11.33 -3.94 23.12
C HIS A 502 11.51 -3.30 21.74
N GLU A 503 11.15 -2.02 21.58
CA GLU A 503 11.18 -1.33 20.28
C GLU A 503 12.55 -1.27 19.59
N THR A 504 13.64 -1.45 20.33
CA THR A 504 15.01 -1.46 19.82
C THR A 504 15.64 -2.86 19.79
N ALA A 505 14.82 -3.91 19.94
CA ALA A 505 15.35 -5.27 19.99
C ALA A 505 15.87 -5.73 18.62
N GLU A 506 17.15 -6.10 18.58
CA GLU A 506 17.83 -6.73 17.43
C GLU A 506 18.32 -8.12 17.83
N PRO A 507 17.40 -9.09 18.05
CA PRO A 507 17.77 -10.41 18.54
C PRO A 507 18.58 -11.21 17.51
N ASN A 508 19.47 -12.07 18.00
CA ASN A 508 20.37 -12.86 17.16
C ASN A 508 19.87 -14.29 16.85
N LEU A 509 18.71 -14.70 17.35
CA LEU A 509 18.16 -16.04 17.07
C LEU A 509 17.54 -16.10 15.66
N ALA A 510 17.93 -17.14 14.91
CA ALA A 510 17.44 -17.42 13.56
C ALA A 510 17.31 -18.93 13.30
N ASN A 511 16.63 -19.32 12.21
CA ASN A 511 16.69 -20.70 11.72
C ASN A 511 18.01 -20.98 10.98
N ALA A 512 18.23 -22.22 10.61
CA ALA A 512 19.43 -22.66 9.90
C ALA A 512 19.69 -21.87 8.59
N ALA A 513 18.62 -21.41 7.91
CA ALA A 513 18.71 -20.60 6.68
C ALA A 513 19.07 -19.11 6.97
N GLY A 514 19.08 -18.68 8.23
CA GLY A 514 19.38 -17.30 8.62
C GLY A 514 18.18 -16.37 8.68
N LEU A 515 16.96 -16.89 8.56
CA LEU A 515 15.76 -16.09 8.75
C LEU A 515 15.55 -15.83 10.25
N PRO A 516 15.43 -14.56 10.70
CA PRO A 516 15.33 -14.23 12.11
C PRO A 516 14.00 -14.69 12.71
N VAL A 517 14.02 -15.06 13.99
CA VAL A 517 12.80 -15.38 14.75
C VAL A 517 12.00 -14.10 14.95
N SER A 518 10.68 -14.17 14.72
CA SER A 518 9.77 -13.08 15.02
C SER A 518 9.68 -12.85 16.53
N PRO A 519 9.70 -11.61 17.04
CA PRO A 519 9.44 -11.32 18.44
C PRO A 519 8.09 -11.86 18.91
N PHE A 520 8.03 -12.28 20.17
CA PHE A 520 6.81 -12.86 20.74
C PHE A 520 6.75 -12.66 22.25
N ARG A 521 5.55 -12.86 22.81
CA ARG A 521 5.31 -13.12 24.24
C ARG A 521 4.43 -14.35 24.41
N THR A 522 4.56 -15.02 25.56
CA THR A 522 3.73 -16.17 25.91
C THR A 522 2.58 -15.82 26.84
N ASP A 523 2.58 -14.61 27.36
CA ASP A 523 1.59 -14.06 28.29
C ASP A 523 0.60 -13.12 27.59
N LYS A 524 -0.44 -12.70 28.35
CA LYS A 524 -1.40 -11.67 27.95
C LYS A 524 -1.49 -10.55 28.99
N TRP A 525 -0.47 -10.40 29.82
CA TRP A 525 -0.50 -9.44 30.92
C TRP A 525 -0.34 -8.01 30.40
N THR A 526 -1.09 -7.11 30.98
CA THR A 526 -1.04 -5.66 30.73
C THR A 526 -0.35 -4.91 31.87
N ASP A 527 -0.11 -5.59 32.99
CA ASP A 527 0.43 -5.07 34.24
C ASP A 527 1.82 -5.66 34.58
N ALA A 528 2.49 -6.30 33.63
CA ALA A 528 3.81 -6.87 33.83
C ALA A 528 4.91 -5.78 33.86
N THR A 529 5.92 -5.98 34.69
CA THR A 529 7.10 -5.12 34.73
C THR A 529 8.22 -5.71 33.87
N MET A 530 8.76 -4.91 32.94
CA MET A 530 9.89 -5.29 32.09
C MET A 530 11.23 -4.89 32.72
N PRO A 531 12.33 -5.63 32.45
CA PRO A 531 13.66 -5.21 32.85
C PRO A 531 14.01 -3.88 32.20
N VAL A 532 14.73 -3.04 32.94
CA VAL A 532 15.30 -1.79 32.39
C VAL A 532 16.43 -2.17 31.43
N ILE A 533 16.18 -2.05 30.13
CA ILE A 533 17.20 -2.27 29.11
C ILE A 533 17.93 -0.97 28.90
N ALA A 534 19.25 -0.97 29.13
CA ALA A 534 20.08 0.19 28.82
C ALA A 534 19.98 0.51 27.32
N PRO A 535 19.75 1.76 26.92
CA PRO A 535 19.73 2.13 25.52
C PRO A 535 21.08 1.74 24.86
N PRO A 536 21.08 1.22 23.64
CA PRO A 536 22.33 0.98 22.93
C PRO A 536 23.12 2.28 22.84
N PRO A 537 24.45 2.24 22.90
CA PRO A 537 25.30 3.42 22.82
C PRO A 537 24.94 4.21 21.55
N ALA A 538 24.94 5.54 21.66
CA ALA A 538 24.69 6.39 20.49
C ALA A 538 25.69 6.04 19.37
N PRO A 539 25.26 6.01 18.10
CA PRO A 539 26.17 5.72 17.01
C PRO A 539 27.32 6.71 17.02
N VAL A 540 28.55 6.19 17.06
CA VAL A 540 29.75 7.01 16.91
C VAL A 540 29.64 7.68 15.54
N LYS A 541 29.52 9.01 15.52
CA LYS A 541 29.59 9.79 14.27
C LYS A 541 30.96 9.51 13.63
N LYS A 542 30.96 8.76 12.54
CA LYS A 542 32.13 8.66 11.66
C LYS A 542 32.11 9.79 10.65
#